data_cc9b9088357467b7bd486d08e350b6a3
#
_entry.id   cc9b9088357467b7bd486d08e350b6a3
#
_cell.length_a   1.000
_cell.length_b   1.000
_cell.length_c   1.000
_cell.angle_alpha   90.00
_cell.angle_beta   90.00
_cell.angle_gamma   90.00
#
_symmetry.space_group_name_H-M   'P 1'
#
loop_
_entity.id
_entity.type
_entity.pdbx_description
1 polymer ?
#
loop_
_entity_poly.entity_id
_entity_poly.type
_entity_poly.pdbx_seq_one_letter_code
_entity_poly.pdbx_strand_id
1 'polypeptide(L)'
;SMGKTAFAFNIAENVARQTDQTVLLFSMEMSSEQVVRRFISSISNIDLQRLMRGQLEDQDWEGIDKALTVLSQKHILLDDTPALSPSEIRARARRVKRENDDLAMIVIDYLQLMQIPGRADNRVAEISEISRSLKALAKELNVPVIALSQLNRAVETRPNKRPILADLRDSGAIEQDADVIAFLYRHSYYDPSDLELSLIHI
;
A
#
# COMPACT_ATOMS: atom_id res chain seq x y z
N SER A 1 -3.00 -13.54 4.42
CA SER A 1 -2.56 -12.33 3.67
C SER A 1 -1.16 -12.55 3.13
N MET A 2 -0.90 -12.17 1.88
CA MET A 2 0.42 -12.31 1.24
C MET A 2 1.41 -11.18 1.60
N GLY A 3 1.01 -10.20 2.40
CA GLY A 3 1.89 -9.11 2.85
C GLY A 3 1.87 -7.86 1.97
N LYS A 4 0.89 -7.70 1.06
CA LYS A 4 0.76 -6.58 0.12
C LYS A 4 0.92 -5.20 0.80
N THR A 5 0.09 -4.91 1.79
CA THR A 5 0.13 -3.67 2.56
C THR A 5 1.46 -3.46 3.28
N ALA A 6 2.00 -4.52 3.93
CA ALA A 6 3.28 -4.45 4.62
C ALA A 6 4.42 -4.09 3.66
N PHE A 7 4.47 -4.71 2.48
CA PHE A 7 5.47 -4.44 1.47
C PHE A 7 5.42 -2.99 0.97
N ALA A 8 4.23 -2.48 0.64
CA ALA A 8 4.08 -1.11 0.18
C ALA A 8 4.44 -0.08 1.28
N PHE A 9 4.07 -0.36 2.53
CA PHE A 9 4.42 0.51 3.65
C PHE A 9 5.92 0.51 3.93
N ASN A 10 6.61 -0.62 3.79
CA ASN A 10 8.06 -0.67 3.89
C ASN A 10 8.74 0.14 2.79
N ILE A 11 8.21 0.13 1.56
CA ILE A 11 8.73 1.01 0.49
C ILE A 11 8.50 2.47 0.88
N ALA A 12 7.30 2.84 1.33
CA ALA A 12 6.96 4.20 1.75
C ALA A 12 7.90 4.71 2.87
N GLU A 13 8.10 3.87 3.90
CA GLU A 13 9.02 4.14 5.00
C GLU A 13 10.45 4.36 4.50
N ASN A 14 10.95 3.45 3.67
CA ASN A 14 12.31 3.53 3.14
C ASN A 14 12.53 4.78 2.28
N VAL A 15 11.57 5.13 1.42
CA VAL A 15 11.65 6.37 0.62
C VAL A 15 11.69 7.59 1.54
N ALA A 16 10.78 7.70 2.49
CA ALA A 16 10.77 8.83 3.43
C ALA A 16 12.07 8.92 4.26
N ARG A 17 12.66 7.77 4.63
CA ARG A 17 13.91 7.72 5.41
C ARG A 17 15.16 8.06 4.62
N GLN A 18 15.23 7.63 3.35
CA GLN A 18 16.43 7.76 2.53
C GLN A 18 16.49 9.08 1.77
N THR A 19 15.34 9.62 1.39
CA THR A 19 15.29 10.81 0.53
C THR A 19 14.97 12.09 1.28
N ASP A 20 14.50 11.99 2.51
CA ASP A 20 13.97 13.11 3.31
C ASP A 20 12.84 13.88 2.60
N GLN A 21 12.13 13.19 1.70
CA GLN A 21 11.04 13.74 0.91
C GLN A 21 9.69 13.23 1.41
N THR A 22 8.63 13.94 1.03
CA THR A 22 7.26 13.62 1.44
C THR A 22 6.72 12.40 0.70
N VAL A 23 6.12 11.47 1.43
CA VAL A 23 5.33 10.35 0.91
C VAL A 23 3.87 10.54 1.30
N LEU A 24 2.96 10.50 0.32
CA LEU A 24 1.52 10.58 0.56
C LEU A 24 0.90 9.19 0.49
N LEU A 25 0.28 8.75 1.59
CA LEU A 25 -0.31 7.43 1.71
C LEU A 25 -1.82 7.54 1.93
N PHE A 26 -2.59 6.98 1.00
CA PHE A 26 -4.04 6.81 1.12
C PHE A 26 -4.35 5.39 1.61
N SER A 27 -4.87 5.28 2.83
CA SER A 27 -5.21 4.01 3.48
C SER A 27 -6.72 3.90 3.66
N MET A 28 -7.41 3.39 2.65
CA MET A 28 -8.86 3.24 2.69
C MET A 28 -9.34 1.99 3.44
N GLU A 29 -8.45 1.03 3.72
CA GLU A 29 -8.74 -0.21 4.45
C GLU A 29 -8.46 -0.08 5.95
N MET A 30 -7.41 0.68 6.30
CA MET A 30 -6.92 0.76 7.68
C MET A 30 -6.98 2.19 8.19
N SER A 31 -7.32 2.36 9.47
CA SER A 31 -7.24 3.67 10.12
C SER A 31 -5.79 4.14 10.26
N SER A 32 -5.61 5.45 10.36
CA SER A 32 -4.31 6.09 10.60
C SER A 32 -3.59 5.48 11.81
N GLU A 33 -4.31 5.19 12.88
CA GLU A 33 -3.75 4.55 14.08
C GLU A 33 -3.18 3.17 13.78
N GLN A 34 -3.90 2.34 13.01
CA GLN A 34 -3.44 1.01 12.63
C GLN A 34 -2.20 1.08 11.74
N VAL A 35 -2.13 2.05 10.83
CA VAL A 35 -0.97 2.28 9.97
C VAL A 35 0.25 2.69 10.79
N VAL A 36 0.09 3.67 11.71
CA VAL A 36 1.17 4.12 12.60
C VAL A 36 1.71 2.97 13.46
N ARG A 37 0.85 2.12 14.02
CA ARG A 37 1.27 0.93 14.76
C ARG A 37 2.13 -0.02 13.92
N ARG A 38 1.82 -0.18 12.63
CA ARG A 38 2.64 -0.98 11.70
C ARG A 38 4.01 -0.37 11.45
N PHE A 39 4.08 0.95 11.28
CA PHE A 39 5.37 1.64 11.16
C PHE A 39 6.20 1.51 12.44
N ILE A 40 5.59 1.68 13.62
CA ILE A 40 6.29 1.47 14.89
C ILE A 40 6.84 0.04 14.97
N SER A 41 6.02 -0.97 14.68
CA SER A 41 6.43 -2.38 14.67
C SER A 41 7.60 -2.64 13.70
N SER A 42 7.54 -2.07 12.49
CA SER A 42 8.60 -2.20 11.48
C SER A 42 9.91 -1.55 11.93
N ILE A 43 9.86 -0.32 12.40
CA ILE A 43 11.05 0.47 12.78
C ILE A 43 11.69 -0.07 14.06
N SER A 44 10.88 -0.43 15.05
CA SER A 44 11.36 -0.97 16.34
C SER A 44 11.74 -2.44 16.28
N ASN A 45 11.38 -3.14 15.19
CA ASN A 45 11.53 -4.59 15.05
C ASN A 45 10.79 -5.40 16.14
N ILE A 46 9.68 -4.85 16.65
CA ILE A 46 8.79 -5.49 17.62
C ILE A 46 7.64 -6.16 16.87
N ASP A 47 7.32 -7.41 17.24
CA ASP A 47 6.17 -8.10 16.67
C ASP A 47 4.87 -7.30 16.85
N LEU A 48 4.12 -7.10 15.76
CA LEU A 48 2.91 -6.30 15.77
C LEU A 48 1.86 -6.82 16.76
N GLN A 49 1.76 -8.13 16.96
CA GLN A 49 0.78 -8.71 17.90
C GLN A 49 1.18 -8.42 19.35
N ARG A 50 2.50 -8.47 19.66
CA ARG A 50 3.01 -8.08 20.99
C ARG A 50 2.71 -6.61 21.26
N LEU A 51 2.98 -5.73 20.28
CA LEU A 51 2.68 -4.29 20.35
C LEU A 51 1.17 -4.06 20.58
N MET A 52 0.31 -4.74 19.80
CA MET A 52 -1.15 -4.61 19.90
C MET A 52 -1.73 -5.10 21.23
N ARG A 53 -1.11 -6.11 21.84
CA ARG A 53 -1.55 -6.68 23.13
C ARG A 53 -0.95 -5.98 24.34
N GLY A 54 -0.05 -5.01 24.13
CA GLY A 54 0.69 -4.36 25.22
C GLY A 54 1.65 -5.31 25.95
N GLN A 55 2.07 -6.41 25.30
CA GLN A 55 3.02 -7.38 25.85
C GLN A 55 4.45 -6.92 25.57
N LEU A 56 4.81 -5.78 26.18
CA LEU A 56 6.09 -5.11 25.97
C LEU A 56 7.02 -5.39 27.16
N GLU A 57 8.30 -5.56 26.85
CA GLU A 57 9.39 -5.65 27.82
C GLU A 57 10.08 -4.30 27.94
N ASP A 58 10.85 -4.08 29.00
CA ASP A 58 11.52 -2.79 29.24
C ASP A 58 12.42 -2.38 28.09
N GLN A 59 13.08 -3.33 27.42
CA GLN A 59 13.91 -3.10 26.26
C GLN A 59 13.13 -2.66 25.00
N ASP A 60 11.84 -3.00 24.91
CA ASP A 60 11.00 -2.62 23.76
C ASP A 60 10.70 -1.12 23.72
N TRP A 61 10.68 -0.49 24.91
CA TRP A 61 10.38 0.94 25.03
C TRP A 61 11.41 1.84 24.36
N GLU A 62 12.70 1.45 24.42
CA GLU A 62 13.75 2.18 23.70
C GLU A 62 13.54 2.10 22.17
N GLY A 63 13.14 0.93 21.68
CA GLY A 63 12.81 0.72 20.27
C GLY A 63 11.61 1.56 19.83
N ILE A 64 10.56 1.63 20.66
CA ILE A 64 9.35 2.41 20.40
C ILE A 64 9.68 3.91 20.39
N ASP A 65 10.42 4.41 21.35
CA ASP A 65 10.81 5.82 21.42
C ASP A 65 11.65 6.25 20.19
N LYS A 66 12.57 5.40 19.79
CA LYS A 66 13.32 5.60 18.56
C LYS A 66 12.43 5.60 17.32
N ALA A 67 11.45 4.70 17.24
CA ALA A 67 10.49 4.65 16.14
C ALA A 67 9.64 5.92 16.08
N LEU A 68 9.14 6.39 17.21
CA LEU A 68 8.38 7.64 17.32
C LEU A 68 9.21 8.86 16.91
N THR A 69 10.48 8.90 17.32
CA THR A 69 11.41 9.95 16.93
C THR A 69 11.59 9.97 15.40
N VAL A 70 11.81 8.80 14.79
CA VAL A 70 11.96 8.68 13.33
C VAL A 70 10.67 9.12 12.62
N LEU A 71 9.50 8.68 13.06
CA LEU A 71 8.23 9.02 12.44
C LEU A 71 7.89 10.51 12.57
N SER A 72 8.23 11.13 13.70
CA SER A 72 8.00 12.57 13.92
C SER A 72 8.88 13.47 13.04
N GLN A 73 10.03 12.96 12.60
CA GLN A 73 10.97 13.68 11.75
C GLN A 73 10.72 13.43 10.25
N LYS A 74 9.84 12.48 9.89
CA LYS A 74 9.63 12.07 8.50
C LYS A 74 8.30 12.57 7.94
N HIS A 75 8.36 12.92 6.69
CA HIS A 75 7.22 13.47 5.96
C HIS A 75 6.34 12.35 5.36
N ILE A 76 5.72 11.53 6.24
CA ILE A 76 4.69 10.57 5.80
C ILE A 76 3.32 11.19 6.10
N LEU A 77 2.66 11.66 5.07
CA LEU A 77 1.30 12.17 5.16
C LEU A 77 0.31 11.04 4.93
N LEU A 78 -0.55 10.82 5.91
CA LEU A 78 -1.51 9.73 5.93
C LEU A 78 -2.93 10.27 5.82
N ASP A 79 -3.69 9.69 4.89
CA ASP A 79 -5.11 9.97 4.68
C ASP A 79 -5.89 8.65 4.74
N ASP A 80 -6.71 8.47 5.75
CA ASP A 80 -7.52 7.26 5.96
C ASP A 80 -9.01 7.47 5.64
N THR A 81 -9.32 8.45 4.80
CA THR A 81 -10.67 8.66 4.31
C THR A 81 -11.11 7.46 3.45
N PRO A 82 -12.23 6.80 3.80
CA PRO A 82 -12.72 5.66 3.03
C PRO A 82 -13.31 6.08 1.68
N ALA A 83 -13.32 5.15 0.73
CA ALA A 83 -14.04 5.24 -0.54
C ALA A 83 -13.76 6.48 -1.39
N LEU A 84 -12.49 6.97 -1.35
CA LEU A 84 -12.09 8.13 -2.15
C LEU A 84 -12.27 7.90 -3.65
N SER A 85 -12.74 8.91 -4.35
CA SER A 85 -12.74 8.97 -5.81
C SER A 85 -11.39 9.40 -6.37
N PRO A 86 -11.08 9.08 -7.65
CA PRO A 86 -9.85 9.56 -8.31
C PRO A 86 -9.72 11.08 -8.28
N SER A 87 -10.83 11.81 -8.40
CA SER A 87 -10.85 13.28 -8.35
C SER A 87 -10.47 13.82 -6.97
N GLU A 88 -10.91 13.18 -5.89
CA GLU A 88 -10.53 13.57 -4.53
C GLU A 88 -9.05 13.27 -4.25
N ILE A 89 -8.58 12.09 -4.64
CA ILE A 89 -7.15 11.75 -4.54
C ILE A 89 -6.31 12.78 -5.30
N ARG A 90 -6.70 13.12 -6.53
CA ARG A 90 -6.00 14.13 -7.35
C ARG A 90 -5.98 15.50 -6.69
N ALA A 91 -7.11 15.94 -6.15
CA ALA A 91 -7.21 17.24 -5.47
C ALA A 91 -6.30 17.30 -4.24
N ARG A 92 -6.31 16.23 -3.40
CA ARG A 92 -5.47 16.12 -2.20
C ARG A 92 -3.99 16.04 -2.56
N ALA A 93 -3.62 15.20 -3.54
CA ALA A 93 -2.23 15.05 -3.98
C ALA A 93 -1.67 16.37 -4.57
N ARG A 94 -2.46 17.09 -5.36
CA ARG A 94 -2.10 18.43 -5.86
C ARG A 94 -1.89 19.44 -4.72
N ARG A 95 -2.72 19.40 -3.69
CA ARG A 95 -2.56 20.27 -2.53
C ARG A 95 -1.25 19.95 -1.82
N VAL A 96 -1.00 18.67 -1.53
CA VAL A 96 0.25 18.22 -0.88
C VAL A 96 1.46 18.63 -1.71
N LYS A 97 1.43 18.43 -3.05
CA LYS A 97 2.54 18.82 -3.94
C LYS A 97 2.81 20.32 -3.95
N ARG A 98 1.77 21.15 -3.76
CA ARG A 98 1.95 22.63 -3.66
C ARG A 98 2.49 23.08 -2.31
N GLU A 99 2.08 22.39 -1.23
CA GLU A 99 2.49 22.69 0.13
C GLU A 99 3.88 22.11 0.45
N ASN A 100 4.21 20.97 -0.18
CA ASN A 100 5.45 20.24 -0.03
C ASN A 100 5.98 19.92 -1.44
N ASP A 101 6.81 20.79 -1.97
CA ASP A 101 7.35 20.64 -3.36
C ASP A 101 8.20 19.37 -3.54
N ASP A 102 8.55 18.73 -2.43
CA ASP A 102 9.37 17.53 -2.31
C ASP A 102 8.55 16.22 -2.30
N LEU A 103 7.29 16.20 -2.77
CA LEU A 103 6.50 14.97 -2.87
C LEU A 103 7.22 13.92 -3.74
N ALA A 104 7.66 12.82 -3.10
CA ALA A 104 8.44 11.76 -3.73
C ALA A 104 7.58 10.62 -4.27
N MET A 105 6.46 10.30 -3.61
CA MET A 105 5.65 9.13 -3.94
C MET A 105 4.24 9.23 -3.40
N ILE A 106 3.31 8.57 -4.09
CA ILE A 106 1.93 8.34 -3.62
C ILE A 106 1.71 6.84 -3.50
N VAL A 107 1.12 6.40 -2.38
CA VAL A 107 0.71 5.00 -2.14
C VAL A 107 -0.80 4.95 -1.93
N ILE A 108 -1.49 3.97 -2.53
CA ILE A 108 -2.93 3.79 -2.44
C ILE A 108 -3.24 2.34 -2.02
N ASP A 109 -3.80 2.16 -0.84
CA ASP A 109 -4.21 0.86 -0.30
C ASP A 109 -5.73 0.81 -0.12
N TYR A 110 -6.47 0.17 -1.00
CA TYR A 110 -6.20 -0.46 -2.28
C TYR A 110 -7.29 -0.06 -3.31
N LEU A 111 -7.01 -0.25 -4.61
CA LEU A 111 -7.83 0.24 -5.74
C LEU A 111 -9.31 -0.11 -5.64
N GLN A 112 -9.63 -1.34 -5.21
CA GLN A 112 -11.01 -1.81 -5.14
C GLN A 112 -11.83 -1.17 -4.01
N LEU A 113 -11.26 -0.33 -3.16
CA LEU A 113 -12.00 0.49 -2.20
C LEU A 113 -12.34 1.88 -2.74
N MET A 114 -11.69 2.28 -3.83
CA MET A 114 -12.03 3.53 -4.51
C MET A 114 -13.42 3.44 -5.17
N GLN A 115 -14.10 4.57 -5.27
CA GLN A 115 -15.44 4.66 -5.86
C GLN A 115 -15.54 5.85 -6.81
N ILE A 116 -16.29 5.66 -7.91
CA ILE A 116 -16.67 6.76 -8.79
C ILE A 116 -18.19 7.00 -8.62
N PRO A 117 -18.60 8.17 -8.12
CA PRO A 117 -20.00 8.48 -7.95
C PRO A 117 -20.81 8.26 -9.24
N GLY A 118 -21.93 7.56 -9.14
CA GLY A 118 -22.83 7.31 -10.28
C GLY A 118 -22.44 6.15 -11.20
N ARG A 119 -21.41 5.35 -10.87
CA ARG A 119 -20.95 4.21 -11.70
C ARG A 119 -20.99 2.84 -10.98
N ALA A 120 -21.87 2.65 -10.02
CA ALA A 120 -21.94 1.41 -9.24
C ALA A 120 -22.25 0.13 -10.06
N ASP A 121 -22.83 0.26 -11.26
CA ASP A 121 -23.35 -0.88 -12.02
C ASP A 121 -22.31 -1.66 -12.83
N ASN A 122 -21.11 -1.11 -13.05
CA ASN A 122 -20.04 -1.78 -13.83
C ASN A 122 -18.69 -1.63 -13.19
N ARG A 123 -18.37 -2.55 -12.29
CA ARG A 123 -17.10 -2.54 -11.52
C ARG A 123 -15.85 -2.60 -12.40
N VAL A 124 -15.90 -3.34 -13.50
CA VAL A 124 -14.75 -3.45 -14.44
C VAL A 124 -14.47 -2.11 -15.10
N ALA A 125 -15.51 -1.42 -15.58
CA ALA A 125 -15.36 -0.08 -16.17
C ALA A 125 -14.88 0.94 -15.14
N GLU A 126 -15.37 0.85 -13.91
CA GLU A 126 -14.98 1.73 -12.81
C GLU A 126 -13.47 1.57 -12.48
N ILE A 127 -12.99 0.35 -12.30
CA ILE A 127 -11.56 0.08 -12.04
C ILE A 127 -10.69 0.54 -13.22
N SER A 128 -11.17 0.38 -14.45
CA SER A 128 -10.45 0.84 -15.65
C SER A 128 -10.31 2.36 -15.68
N GLU A 129 -11.32 3.09 -15.24
CA GLU A 129 -11.26 4.55 -15.14
C GLU A 129 -10.37 5.00 -13.99
N ILE A 130 -10.44 4.32 -12.84
CA ILE A 130 -9.55 4.56 -11.69
C ILE A 130 -8.09 4.40 -12.14
N SER A 131 -7.75 3.28 -12.78
CA SER A 131 -6.38 2.99 -13.26
C SER A 131 -5.85 4.10 -14.15
N ARG A 132 -6.60 4.46 -15.18
CA ARG A 132 -6.23 5.56 -16.10
C ARG A 132 -6.06 6.90 -15.39
N SER A 133 -6.93 7.19 -14.43
CA SER A 133 -6.85 8.42 -13.66
C SER A 133 -5.59 8.49 -12.79
N LEU A 134 -5.19 7.37 -12.19
CA LEU A 134 -3.96 7.28 -11.39
C LEU A 134 -2.71 7.38 -12.27
N LYS A 135 -2.72 6.79 -13.47
CA LYS A 135 -1.64 6.97 -14.44
C LYS A 135 -1.51 8.43 -14.87
N ALA A 136 -2.63 9.10 -15.11
CA ALA A 136 -2.63 10.53 -15.45
C ALA A 136 -2.09 11.36 -14.28
N LEU A 137 -2.47 11.03 -13.03
CA LEU A 137 -1.98 11.70 -11.83
C LEU A 137 -0.45 11.55 -11.67
N ALA A 138 0.07 10.34 -11.85
CA ALA A 138 1.52 10.08 -11.79
C ALA A 138 2.30 10.96 -12.79
N LYS A 139 1.81 11.03 -14.03
CA LYS A 139 2.40 11.89 -15.07
C LYS A 139 2.28 13.39 -14.75
N GLU A 140 1.12 13.81 -14.28
CA GLU A 140 0.86 15.21 -13.96
C GLU A 140 1.76 15.76 -12.87
N LEU A 141 1.91 14.99 -11.77
CA LEU A 141 2.71 15.39 -10.62
C LEU A 141 4.19 15.02 -10.77
N ASN A 142 4.52 14.23 -11.79
CA ASN A 142 5.85 13.64 -12.01
C ASN A 142 6.36 12.88 -10.78
N VAL A 143 5.50 12.02 -10.19
CA VAL A 143 5.82 11.18 -9.04
C VAL A 143 5.32 9.74 -9.29
N PRO A 144 6.01 8.72 -8.80
CA PRO A 144 5.52 7.35 -8.84
C PRO A 144 4.27 7.20 -7.98
N VAL A 145 3.30 6.43 -8.52
CA VAL A 145 2.08 6.03 -7.80
C VAL A 145 2.11 4.51 -7.62
N ILE A 146 2.19 4.05 -6.38
CA ILE A 146 2.06 2.64 -6.03
C ILE A 146 0.60 2.40 -5.66
N ALA A 147 -0.10 1.62 -6.50
CA ALA A 147 -1.48 1.25 -6.24
C ALA A 147 -1.57 -0.25 -5.91
N LEU A 148 -2.10 -0.56 -4.75
CA LEU A 148 -2.31 -1.94 -4.33
C LEU A 148 -3.59 -2.47 -4.98
N SER A 149 -3.55 -3.72 -5.45
CA SER A 149 -4.71 -4.39 -6.04
C SER A 149 -4.89 -5.76 -5.43
N GLN A 150 -6.15 -6.15 -5.22
CA GLN A 150 -6.50 -7.51 -4.85
C GLN A 150 -6.66 -8.35 -6.12
N LEU A 151 -6.15 -9.57 -6.08
CA LEU A 151 -6.32 -10.55 -7.16
C LEU A 151 -7.70 -11.21 -7.10
N ASN A 152 -8.16 -11.70 -8.25
CA ASN A 152 -9.34 -12.55 -8.32
C ASN A 152 -9.13 -13.83 -7.50
N ARG A 153 -10.16 -14.26 -6.78
CA ARG A 153 -10.11 -15.48 -5.96
C ARG A 153 -9.90 -16.76 -6.78
N ALA A 154 -10.07 -16.72 -8.10
CA ALA A 154 -9.80 -17.85 -8.98
C ALA A 154 -8.36 -18.37 -8.87
N VAL A 155 -7.39 -17.56 -8.45
CA VAL A 155 -6.01 -18.00 -8.15
C VAL A 155 -5.98 -19.11 -7.10
N GLU A 156 -6.89 -19.08 -6.11
CA GLU A 156 -6.96 -20.05 -5.02
C GLU A 156 -7.47 -21.44 -5.46
N THR A 157 -8.17 -21.51 -6.59
CA THR A 157 -8.74 -22.76 -7.12
C THR A 157 -7.80 -23.50 -8.07
N ARG A 158 -6.72 -22.85 -8.51
CA ARG A 158 -5.75 -23.48 -9.42
C ARG A 158 -4.78 -24.40 -8.67
N PRO A 159 -4.31 -25.48 -9.30
CA PRO A 159 -3.23 -26.31 -8.75
C PRO A 159 -1.96 -25.49 -8.48
N ASN A 160 -1.54 -24.69 -9.46
CA ASN A 160 -0.48 -23.70 -9.27
C ASN A 160 -1.10 -22.36 -8.84
N LYS A 161 -0.90 -21.99 -7.57
CA LYS A 161 -1.43 -20.79 -6.94
C LYS A 161 -0.55 -19.56 -7.14
N ARG A 162 0.48 -19.63 -7.98
CA ARG A 162 1.29 -18.47 -8.34
C ARG A 162 0.45 -17.47 -9.14
N PRO A 163 0.43 -16.20 -8.77
CA PRO A 163 -0.28 -15.16 -9.51
C PRO A 163 0.21 -15.01 -10.95
N ILE A 164 -0.71 -14.70 -11.84
CA ILE A 164 -0.44 -14.37 -13.24
C ILE A 164 -1.26 -13.14 -13.64
N LEU A 165 -0.91 -12.48 -14.75
CA LEU A 165 -1.61 -11.26 -15.21
C LEU A 165 -3.12 -11.47 -15.38
N ALA A 166 -3.55 -12.67 -15.81
CA ALA A 166 -4.98 -12.99 -15.92
C ALA A 166 -5.74 -12.93 -14.60
N ASP A 167 -5.07 -12.95 -13.44
CA ASP A 167 -5.71 -12.81 -12.13
C ASP A 167 -6.09 -11.35 -11.81
N LEU A 168 -5.60 -10.39 -12.62
CA LEU A 168 -6.06 -9.01 -12.67
C LEU A 168 -7.27 -8.82 -13.60
N ARG A 169 -7.94 -9.89 -14.02
CA ARG A 169 -8.91 -9.94 -15.12
C ARG A 169 -10.11 -9.00 -14.93
N ASP A 170 -10.54 -8.74 -13.71
CA ASP A 170 -11.57 -7.74 -13.44
C ASP A 170 -11.05 -6.30 -13.61
N SER A 171 -9.80 -6.17 -14.05
CA SER A 171 -9.02 -4.94 -14.13
C SER A 171 -8.05 -4.96 -15.31
N GLY A 172 -8.46 -5.47 -16.48
CA GLY A 172 -7.61 -5.57 -17.68
C GLY A 172 -6.94 -4.25 -18.09
N ALA A 173 -7.52 -3.12 -17.70
CA ALA A 173 -6.91 -1.81 -17.87
C ALA A 173 -5.67 -1.59 -16.99
N ILE A 174 -5.59 -2.20 -15.80
CA ILE A 174 -4.41 -2.08 -14.92
C ILE A 174 -3.17 -2.62 -15.66
N GLU A 175 -3.31 -3.74 -16.39
CA GLU A 175 -2.20 -4.32 -17.16
C GLU A 175 -1.69 -3.33 -18.25
N GLN A 176 -2.60 -2.55 -18.85
CA GLN A 176 -2.24 -1.59 -19.90
C GLN A 176 -1.69 -0.28 -19.36
N ASP A 177 -2.16 0.16 -18.19
CA ASP A 177 -1.81 1.46 -17.62
C ASP A 177 -0.55 1.39 -16.75
N ALA A 178 -0.30 0.25 -16.08
CA ALA A 178 0.84 0.10 -15.18
C ALA A 178 2.16 0.00 -15.96
N ASP A 179 3.21 0.66 -15.46
CA ASP A 179 4.57 0.52 -15.99
C ASP A 179 5.24 -0.74 -15.41
N VAL A 180 4.90 -1.09 -14.17
CA VAL A 180 5.39 -2.27 -13.45
C VAL A 180 4.25 -2.93 -12.71
N ILE A 181 4.16 -4.26 -12.81
CA ILE A 181 3.23 -5.08 -12.03
C ILE A 181 4.06 -6.08 -11.22
N ALA A 182 3.96 -5.98 -9.90
CA ALA A 182 4.62 -6.89 -8.97
C ALA A 182 3.58 -7.78 -8.28
N PHE A 183 3.76 -9.09 -8.39
CA PHE A 183 2.95 -10.07 -7.68
C PHE A 183 3.66 -10.54 -6.42
N LEU A 184 2.96 -10.51 -5.30
CA LEU A 184 3.44 -11.04 -4.05
C LEU A 184 2.94 -12.47 -3.87
N TYR A 185 3.87 -13.39 -3.70
CA TYR A 185 3.58 -14.79 -3.48
C TYR A 185 4.38 -15.32 -2.30
N ARG A 186 3.70 -16.03 -1.42
CA ARG A 186 4.27 -16.60 -0.23
C ARG A 186 4.00 -18.10 -0.20
N HIS A 187 5.04 -18.92 -0.47
CA HIS A 187 4.90 -20.37 -0.55
C HIS A 187 4.46 -20.97 0.78
N SER A 188 5.06 -20.54 1.88
CA SER A 188 4.73 -21.01 3.23
C SER A 188 3.27 -20.77 3.67
N TYR A 189 2.52 -19.93 2.94
CA TYR A 189 1.08 -19.77 3.16
C TYR A 189 0.28 -20.98 2.69
N TYR A 190 0.76 -21.67 1.65
CA TYR A 190 0.11 -22.85 1.06
C TYR A 190 0.73 -24.17 1.52
N ASP A 191 2.01 -24.16 1.82
CA ASP A 191 2.77 -25.29 2.36
C ASP A 191 3.52 -24.89 3.62
N PRO A 192 2.92 -25.12 4.81
CA PRO A 192 3.54 -24.78 6.09
C PRO A 192 4.80 -25.59 6.40
N SER A 193 5.06 -26.69 5.69
CA SER A 193 6.27 -27.50 5.87
C SER A 193 7.51 -26.88 5.25
N ASP A 194 7.35 -25.93 4.35
CA ASP A 194 8.43 -25.17 3.72
C ASP A 194 8.86 -24.00 4.62
N LEU A 195 9.69 -24.30 5.61
CA LEU A 195 10.21 -23.33 6.57
C LEU A 195 11.30 -22.40 6.00
N GLU A 196 11.86 -22.74 4.83
CA GLU A 196 12.99 -21.98 4.28
C GLU A 196 12.58 -20.71 3.52
N LEU A 197 11.32 -20.52 3.18
CA LEU A 197 10.90 -19.43 2.33
C LEU A 197 9.75 -18.60 2.89
N SER A 198 10.01 -17.88 3.97
CA SER A 198 9.22 -16.67 4.29
C SER A 198 9.60 -15.47 3.40
N LEU A 199 10.33 -15.69 2.31
CA LEU A 199 10.72 -14.67 1.36
C LEU A 199 9.55 -14.32 0.45
N ILE A 200 9.28 -13.03 0.34
CA ILE A 200 8.38 -12.47 -0.66
C ILE A 200 9.13 -12.54 -1.98
N HIS A 201 8.68 -13.40 -2.89
CA HIS A 201 9.16 -13.38 -4.27
C HIS A 201 8.30 -12.39 -5.07
N ILE A 202 8.97 -11.45 -5.69
CA ILE A 202 8.40 -10.47 -6.61
C ILE A 202 8.55 -11.01 -8.03
#